data_3259062cc18dbe94d303b7e3b05369c0
#
_entry.id   3259062cc18dbe94d303b7e3b05369c0
#
_cell.length_a   1.000
_cell.length_b   1.000
_cell.length_c   1.000
_cell.angle_alpha   90.00
_cell.angle_beta   90.00
_cell.angle_gamma   90.00
#
_symmetry.space_group_name_H-M   'P 1'
#
loop_
_entity.id
_entity.type
_entity.pdbx_description
1 polymer ?
#
loop_
_entity_poly.entity_id
_entity_poly.type
_entity_poly.pdbx_seq_one_letter_code
_entity_poly.pdbx_strand_id
1 'polypeptide(L)'
;MSQYVVLSVGRDPLLMRTRTGVLLDAGYSVMPSFTSRDAVQIFSAREIDLVILCHTIPEEEKIKLIDSMKLGSKRTPIISIHADGEADAKLVDAYVHGLDGPEALLSCISKVLDKSDGRQIAS
;
A
#
# COMPACT_ATOMS: atom_id res chain seq x y z
N MET A 1 17.87 12.54 5.58
CA MET A 1 17.46 11.32 4.94
C MET A 1 15.98 11.11 5.13
N SER A 2 15.24 11.09 4.06
CA SER A 2 13.81 10.93 4.21
C SER A 2 13.48 9.44 4.24
N GLN A 3 12.58 9.08 5.14
CA GLN A 3 12.13 7.73 5.26
C GLN A 3 10.70 7.69 4.75
N TYR A 4 10.42 6.78 3.81
CA TYR A 4 9.08 6.67 3.27
C TYR A 4 8.13 6.08 4.30
N VAL A 5 6.92 6.62 4.34
CA VAL A 5 5.87 6.16 5.25
C VAL A 5 4.88 5.34 4.47
N VAL A 6 4.68 4.10 4.88
CA VAL A 6 3.80 3.15 4.22
C VAL A 6 2.58 2.88 5.09
N LEU A 7 1.40 3.10 4.53
CA LEU A 7 0.15 2.72 5.19
C LEU A 7 -0.20 1.31 4.73
N SER A 8 -0.18 0.38 5.65
CA SER A 8 -0.43 -1.03 5.36
C SER A 8 -1.79 -1.43 5.92
N VAL A 9 -2.71 -1.82 5.04
CA VAL A 9 -4.10 -2.11 5.42
C VAL A 9 -4.40 -3.60 5.21
N GLY A 10 -4.92 -4.26 6.24
CA GLY A 10 -5.29 -5.66 6.14
C GLY A 10 -6.02 -6.13 7.38
N ARG A 11 -6.67 -7.30 7.29
CA ARG A 11 -7.53 -7.80 8.35
C ARG A 11 -6.90 -8.89 9.22
N ASP A 12 -5.83 -9.54 8.75
CA ASP A 12 -5.20 -10.64 9.48
C ASP A 12 -4.04 -10.10 10.33
N PRO A 13 -4.15 -10.12 11.68
CA PRO A 13 -3.11 -9.54 12.53
C PRO A 13 -1.75 -10.20 12.38
N LEU A 14 -1.72 -11.52 12.22
CA LEU A 14 -0.45 -12.22 12.10
C LEU A 14 0.26 -11.88 10.81
N LEU A 15 -0.49 -11.87 9.71
CA LEU A 15 0.06 -11.53 8.41
C LEU A 15 0.54 -10.08 8.39
N MET A 16 -0.24 -9.18 9.00
CA MET A 16 0.14 -7.77 9.08
C MET A 16 1.41 -7.57 9.89
N ARG A 17 1.55 -8.33 10.97
CA ARG A 17 2.74 -8.25 11.81
C ARG A 17 3.98 -8.69 11.04
N THR A 18 3.88 -9.80 10.31
CA THR A 18 4.99 -10.30 9.51
C THR A 18 5.38 -9.29 8.44
N ARG A 19 4.40 -8.75 7.77
CA ARG A 19 4.65 -7.78 6.71
C ARG A 19 5.27 -6.49 7.26
N THR A 20 4.78 -6.05 8.42
CA THR A 20 5.36 -4.87 9.06
C THR A 20 6.83 -5.08 9.34
N GLY A 21 7.20 -6.26 9.83
CA GLY A 21 8.61 -6.57 10.09
C GLY A 21 9.45 -6.49 8.83
N VAL A 22 8.95 -7.05 7.73
CA VAL A 22 9.67 -7.01 6.46
C VAL A 22 9.88 -5.57 5.99
N LEU A 23 8.86 -4.74 6.12
CA LEU A 23 8.95 -3.36 5.67
C LEU A 23 9.87 -2.53 6.54
N LEU A 24 9.82 -2.74 7.85
CA LEU A 24 10.71 -2.04 8.78
C LEU A 24 12.16 -2.40 8.52
N ASP A 25 12.43 -3.69 8.28
CA ASP A 25 13.78 -4.15 7.97
C ASP A 25 14.32 -3.51 6.70
N ALA A 26 13.43 -3.21 5.76
CA ALA A 26 13.83 -2.58 4.51
C ALA A 26 13.99 -1.07 4.62
N GLY A 27 13.75 -0.50 5.80
CA GLY A 27 13.97 0.92 6.03
C GLY A 27 12.75 1.81 5.92
N TYR A 28 11.57 1.23 5.80
CA TYR A 28 10.34 2.01 5.71
C TYR A 28 9.72 2.23 7.08
N SER A 29 9.01 3.34 7.24
CA SER A 29 8.13 3.54 8.38
C SER A 29 6.79 2.93 8.03
N VAL A 30 6.14 2.26 8.96
CA VAL A 30 4.90 1.55 8.67
C VAL A 30 3.80 1.98 9.62
N MET A 31 2.64 2.28 9.05
CA MET A 31 1.44 2.54 9.82
C MET A 31 0.43 1.44 9.48
N PRO A 32 0.21 0.48 10.36
CA PRO A 32 -0.75 -0.58 10.09
C PRO A 32 -2.17 -0.14 10.39
N SER A 33 -3.10 -0.63 9.61
CA SER A 33 -4.52 -0.34 9.83
C SER A 33 -5.33 -1.60 9.55
N PHE A 34 -6.30 -1.86 10.39
CA PHE A 34 -7.08 -3.10 10.30
C PHE A 34 -8.51 -2.89 9.83
N THR A 35 -8.93 -1.63 9.65
CA THR A 35 -10.26 -1.31 9.15
C THR A 35 -10.17 -0.24 8.09
N SER A 36 -11.16 -0.21 7.21
CA SER A 36 -11.21 0.81 6.16
C SER A 36 -11.36 2.20 6.75
N ARG A 37 -12.16 2.31 7.79
CA ARG A 37 -12.39 3.59 8.46
C ARG A 37 -11.09 4.16 9.02
N ASP A 38 -10.35 3.31 9.73
CA ASP A 38 -9.08 3.73 10.32
C ASP A 38 -8.08 4.11 9.24
N ALA A 39 -8.06 3.32 8.16
CA ALA A 39 -7.14 3.58 7.05
C ALA A 39 -7.40 4.95 6.42
N VAL A 40 -8.66 5.29 6.19
CA VAL A 40 -9.00 6.59 5.61
C VAL A 40 -8.62 7.72 6.54
N GLN A 41 -8.84 7.54 7.85
CA GLN A 41 -8.47 8.56 8.82
C GLN A 41 -6.96 8.79 8.85
N ILE A 42 -6.17 7.73 8.85
CA ILE A 42 -4.72 7.85 8.83
C ILE A 42 -4.26 8.51 7.54
N PHE A 43 -4.83 8.08 6.44
CA PHE A 43 -4.46 8.61 5.12
C PHE A 43 -4.72 10.12 5.03
N SER A 44 -5.83 10.56 5.62
CA SER A 44 -6.19 11.98 5.60
C SER A 44 -5.35 12.81 6.56
N ALA A 45 -4.97 12.23 7.70
CA ALA A 45 -4.30 12.98 8.77
C ALA A 45 -2.79 12.99 8.66
N ARG A 46 -2.20 12.09 7.88
CA ARG A 46 -0.76 11.93 7.83
C ARG A 46 -0.22 12.00 6.41
N GLU A 47 1.09 12.27 6.32
CA GLU A 47 1.79 12.23 5.04
C GLU A 47 2.15 10.79 4.74
N ILE A 48 1.42 10.19 3.83
CA ILE A 48 1.63 8.80 3.44
C ILE A 48 2.27 8.77 2.06
N ASP A 49 3.37 8.03 1.92
CA ASP A 49 4.09 7.93 0.65
C ASP A 49 3.61 6.77 -0.20
N LEU A 50 3.03 5.76 0.44
CA LEU A 50 2.60 4.55 -0.27
C LEU A 50 1.52 3.85 0.53
N VAL A 51 0.52 3.32 -0.15
CA VAL A 51 -0.53 2.52 0.48
C VAL A 51 -0.43 1.09 -0.03
N ILE A 52 -0.48 0.13 0.89
CA ILE A 52 -0.53 -1.29 0.54
C ILE A 52 -1.86 -1.84 1.04
N LEU A 53 -2.63 -2.43 0.13
CA LEU A 53 -3.91 -3.05 0.47
C LEU A 53 -3.76 -4.56 0.39
N CYS A 54 -3.98 -5.23 1.51
CA CYS A 54 -3.77 -6.67 1.63
C CYS A 54 -4.92 -7.46 1.01
N HIS A 55 -4.65 -8.71 0.63
CA HIS A 55 -5.67 -9.59 0.05
C HIS A 55 -6.76 -9.97 1.06
N THR A 56 -6.53 -9.75 2.36
CA THR A 56 -7.53 -10.06 3.37
C THR A 56 -8.67 -9.05 3.41
N ILE A 57 -8.55 -7.93 2.69
CA ILE A 57 -9.64 -6.96 2.59
C ILE A 57 -10.63 -7.44 1.54
N PRO A 58 -11.94 -7.52 1.86
CA PRO A 58 -12.93 -7.92 0.87
C PRO A 58 -12.89 -6.99 -0.34
N GLU A 59 -13.12 -7.56 -1.52
CA GLU A 59 -12.97 -6.82 -2.78
C GLU A 59 -13.82 -5.55 -2.83
N GLU A 60 -15.07 -5.63 -2.37
CA GLU A 60 -15.94 -4.46 -2.37
C GLU A 60 -15.40 -3.35 -1.48
N GLU A 61 -14.89 -3.70 -0.30
CA GLU A 61 -14.31 -2.71 0.59
C GLU A 61 -13.03 -2.13 0.02
N LYS A 62 -12.24 -2.98 -0.66
CA LYS A 62 -11.00 -2.54 -1.27
C LYS A 62 -11.27 -1.47 -2.33
N ILE A 63 -12.28 -1.70 -3.16
CA ILE A 63 -12.65 -0.74 -4.20
C ILE A 63 -13.10 0.59 -3.59
N LYS A 64 -13.93 0.53 -2.56
CA LYS A 64 -14.39 1.74 -1.88
C LYS A 64 -13.24 2.50 -1.24
N LEU A 65 -12.31 1.76 -0.68
CA LEU A 65 -11.15 2.36 -0.03
C LEU A 65 -10.29 3.09 -1.06
N ILE A 66 -10.05 2.45 -2.19
CA ILE A 66 -9.28 3.06 -3.28
C ILE A 66 -9.96 4.35 -3.75
N ASP A 67 -11.27 4.29 -3.96
CA ASP A 67 -12.03 5.47 -4.38
C ASP A 67 -11.89 6.60 -3.36
N SER A 68 -12.01 6.28 -2.08
CA SER A 68 -11.89 7.29 -1.03
C SER A 68 -10.52 7.95 -1.05
N MET A 69 -9.48 7.17 -1.27
CA MET A 69 -8.13 7.70 -1.29
C MET A 69 -7.84 8.53 -2.53
N LYS A 70 -8.55 8.27 -3.62
CA LYS A 70 -8.34 9.02 -4.85
C LYS A 70 -9.17 10.28 -4.96
N LEU A 71 -10.12 10.48 -4.05
CA LEU A 71 -10.96 11.66 -4.07
C LEU A 71 -10.21 12.95 -3.73
N GLY A 72 -9.14 12.84 -2.97
CA GLY A 72 -8.37 14.01 -2.59
C GLY A 72 -7.36 14.41 -3.64
N SER A 73 -6.62 15.46 -3.34
CA SER A 73 -5.59 15.95 -4.25
C SER A 73 -4.29 15.17 -4.15
N LYS A 74 -4.19 14.28 -3.19
CA LYS A 74 -2.98 13.48 -3.01
C LYS A 74 -2.86 12.44 -4.11
N ARG A 75 -1.66 12.28 -4.63
CA ARG A 75 -1.38 11.28 -5.67
C ARG A 75 -0.53 10.15 -5.10
N THR A 76 -0.91 9.67 -3.93
CA THR A 76 -0.18 8.61 -3.26
C THR A 76 -0.38 7.30 -4.01
N PRO A 77 0.71 6.62 -4.38
CA PRO A 77 0.58 5.34 -5.08
C PRO A 77 0.00 4.26 -4.19
N ILE A 78 -0.75 3.35 -4.81
CA ILE A 78 -1.43 2.26 -4.13
C ILE A 78 -0.99 0.94 -4.75
N ILE A 79 -0.54 0.02 -3.89
CA ILE A 79 -0.20 -1.34 -4.30
C ILE A 79 -1.24 -2.27 -3.69
N SER A 80 -1.78 -3.16 -4.49
CA SER A 80 -2.73 -4.16 -4.03
C SER A 80 -2.09 -5.53 -4.02
N ILE A 81 -2.28 -6.27 -2.93
CA ILE A 81 -1.82 -7.64 -2.83
C ILE A 81 -3.02 -8.55 -3.04
N HIS A 82 -2.87 -9.55 -3.91
CA HIS A 82 -3.95 -10.46 -4.24
C HIS A 82 -3.58 -11.88 -3.88
N ALA A 83 -4.57 -12.65 -3.45
CA ALA A 83 -4.35 -14.06 -3.16
C ALA A 83 -4.57 -14.89 -4.41
N ASP A 84 -5.71 -14.68 -5.06
CA ASP A 84 -6.06 -15.41 -6.27
C ASP A 84 -6.91 -14.57 -7.15
N GLY A 85 -7.02 -14.93 -8.39
CA GLY A 85 -7.91 -14.26 -9.31
C GLY A 85 -7.39 -12.96 -9.76
N GLU A 86 -8.21 -12.18 -10.39
CA GLU A 86 -7.81 -11.00 -10.90
C GLU A 86 -8.10 -9.91 -10.07
N ALA A 87 -7.44 -8.92 -10.24
CA ALA A 87 -7.62 -7.76 -9.53
C ALA A 87 -8.06 -6.67 -10.43
N ASP A 88 -8.65 -5.66 -9.91
CA ASP A 88 -8.88 -4.45 -10.64
C ASP A 88 -7.58 -3.69 -10.74
N ALA A 89 -6.66 -4.25 -11.49
CA ALA A 89 -5.32 -3.69 -11.63
C ALA A 89 -5.34 -2.28 -12.17
N LYS A 90 -6.44 -1.89 -12.82
CA LYS A 90 -6.57 -0.55 -13.34
C LYS A 90 -6.79 0.49 -12.26
N LEU A 91 -7.22 0.07 -11.08
CA LEU A 91 -7.53 0.99 -9.99
C LEU A 91 -6.33 1.29 -9.10
N VAL A 92 -5.26 0.51 -9.23
CA VAL A 92 -4.09 0.68 -8.39
C VAL A 92 -2.86 0.90 -9.27
N ASP A 93 -1.80 1.37 -8.65
CA ASP A 93 -0.56 1.66 -9.38
C ASP A 93 0.23 0.40 -9.67
N ALA A 94 0.09 -0.62 -8.83
CA ALA A 94 0.74 -1.90 -9.05
C ALA A 94 0.04 -2.96 -8.21
N TYR A 95 0.26 -4.22 -8.54
CA TYR A 95 -0.26 -5.30 -7.73
C TYR A 95 0.76 -6.42 -7.62
N VAL A 96 0.67 -7.18 -6.53
CA VAL A 96 1.59 -8.26 -6.22
C VAL A 96 0.76 -9.45 -5.76
N HIS A 97 1.14 -10.64 -6.21
CA HIS A 97 0.47 -11.85 -5.74
C HIS A 97 1.03 -12.21 -4.37
N GLY A 98 0.14 -12.55 -3.43
CA GLY A 98 0.55 -12.83 -2.06
C GLY A 98 1.53 -13.97 -1.92
N LEU A 99 1.49 -14.94 -2.85
CA LEU A 99 2.38 -16.07 -2.81
C LEU A 99 3.76 -15.80 -3.39
N ASP A 100 3.97 -14.63 -3.98
CA ASP A 100 5.27 -14.30 -4.57
C ASP A 100 6.33 -13.95 -3.52
N GLY A 101 5.91 -13.77 -2.27
CA GLY A 101 6.85 -13.59 -1.17
C GLY A 101 7.26 -12.15 -0.93
N PRO A 102 8.00 -11.93 0.17
CA PRO A 102 8.35 -10.56 0.59
C PRO A 102 9.29 -9.86 -0.37
N GLU A 103 10.17 -10.59 -1.06
CA GLU A 103 11.08 -9.96 -1.99
C GLU A 103 10.36 -9.34 -3.17
N ALA A 104 9.31 -10.01 -3.66
CA ALA A 104 8.52 -9.48 -4.76
C ALA A 104 7.82 -8.20 -4.33
N LEU A 105 7.31 -8.17 -3.11
CA LEU A 105 6.65 -6.99 -2.58
C LEU A 105 7.65 -5.83 -2.46
N LEU A 106 8.81 -6.08 -1.89
CA LEU A 106 9.81 -5.03 -1.72
C LEU A 106 10.29 -4.48 -3.07
N SER A 107 10.46 -5.37 -4.04
CA SER A 107 10.85 -4.94 -5.39
C SER A 107 9.78 -4.06 -6.02
N CYS A 108 8.52 -4.42 -5.84
CA CYS A 108 7.41 -3.65 -6.36
C CYS A 108 7.36 -2.27 -5.71
N ILE A 109 7.53 -2.22 -4.40
CA ILE A 109 7.52 -0.95 -3.66
C ILE A 109 8.63 -0.03 -4.17
N SER A 110 9.82 -0.58 -4.33
CA SER A 110 10.96 0.20 -4.78
C SER A 110 10.70 0.79 -6.15
N LYS A 111 10.14 0.01 -7.07
CA LYS A 111 9.85 0.49 -8.42
C LYS A 111 8.79 1.58 -8.41
N VAL A 112 7.76 1.41 -7.60
CA VAL A 112 6.68 2.38 -7.53
C VAL A 112 7.17 3.69 -6.94
N LEU A 113 7.97 3.62 -5.87
CA LEU A 113 8.50 4.82 -5.24
C LEU A 113 9.52 5.53 -6.14
N ASP A 114 10.36 4.77 -6.84
CA ASP A 114 11.32 5.37 -7.77
C ASP A 114 10.61 6.14 -8.88
N LYS A 115 9.53 5.59 -9.39
CA LYS A 115 8.74 6.24 -10.41
C LYS A 115 8.16 7.55 -9.90
N SER A 116 7.65 7.54 -8.67
CA SER A 116 7.07 8.72 -8.05
C SER A 116 8.13 9.80 -7.84
N ASP A 117 9.28 9.41 -7.31
CA ASP A 117 10.39 10.35 -7.11
C ASP A 117 10.93 10.88 -8.43
N GLY A 118 11.02 10.01 -9.42
CA GLY A 118 11.48 10.41 -10.74
C GLY A 118 10.60 11.47 -11.37
N ARG A 119 9.27 11.36 -11.15
CA ARG A 119 8.36 12.36 -11.65
C ARG A 119 8.56 13.71 -10.95
N GLN A 120 8.85 13.68 -9.65
CA GLN A 120 9.12 14.89 -8.91
C GLN A 120 10.40 15.55 -9.37
N ILE A 121 11.42 14.76 -9.60
CA ILE A 121 12.70 15.28 -10.03
C ILE A 121 12.61 15.85 -11.43
N ALA A 122 11.81 15.24 -12.28
CA ALA A 122 11.69 15.66 -13.67
C ALA A 122 10.93 16.97 -13.83
N SER A 123 10.19 17.37 -12.84
CA SER A 123 9.41 18.61 -12.92
C SER A 123 10.23 19.87 -12.53
#